data_39819a7cf91a60c3161db5a7392cc0fe
#
_entry.id   39819a7cf91a60c3161db5a7392cc0fe
#
_cell.length_a   1.000
_cell.length_b   1.000
_cell.length_c   1.000
_cell.angle_alpha   90.00
_cell.angle_beta   90.00
_cell.angle_gamma   90.00
#
_symmetry.space_group_name_H-M   'P 1'
#
loop_
_entity.id
_entity.type
_entity.pdbx_description
1 polymer ?
#
loop_
_entity_poly.entity_id
_entity_poly.type
_entity_poly.pdbx_seq_one_letter_code
_entity_poly.pdbx_strand_id
1 'polypeptide(L)'
;MKKIFVALFCLVTYLSNAQTEGSKLYNPLADAEKDIATAVKKAKNENKYVLLMGGGNWCSWCIEFARFCKADPKIDSVINAAFITYHLNFSKENENKKIFAKYGYAQRFGFPVFLILNEKGERIHTQNSEYLEDGKKSYDRRKVQAFFEMWSPNALNPKMYGD
;
A
#
# COMPACT_ATOMS: atom_id res chain seq x y z
N MET A 1 -16.20 73.64 -11.01
CA MET A 1 -15.51 72.59 -11.78
C MET A 1 -14.98 71.55 -10.76
N LYS A 2 -15.73 70.42 -10.55
CA LYS A 2 -15.34 69.34 -9.61
C LYS A 2 -14.59 68.27 -10.39
N LYS A 3 -13.33 68.06 -10.07
CA LYS A 3 -12.52 66.97 -10.64
C LYS A 3 -12.79 65.68 -9.86
N ILE A 4 -13.38 64.70 -10.52
CA ILE A 4 -13.63 63.35 -9.98
C ILE A 4 -12.36 62.55 -10.25
N PHE A 5 -11.65 62.13 -9.17
CA PHE A 5 -10.55 61.17 -9.24
C PHE A 5 -11.16 59.75 -9.19
N VAL A 6 -11.09 59.03 -10.29
CA VAL A 6 -11.42 57.60 -10.31
C VAL A 6 -10.17 56.85 -9.93
N ALA A 7 -10.15 56.29 -8.74
CA ALA A 7 -9.10 55.37 -8.29
C ALA A 7 -9.39 53.97 -8.85
N LEU A 8 -8.56 53.55 -9.83
CA LEU A 8 -8.59 52.21 -10.41
C LEU A 8 -7.94 51.24 -9.42
N PHE A 9 -8.74 50.44 -8.69
CA PHE A 9 -8.28 49.43 -7.76
C PHE A 9 -7.96 48.17 -8.55
N CYS A 10 -6.67 47.96 -8.89
CA CYS A 10 -6.20 46.72 -9.50
C CYS A 10 -6.26 45.57 -8.46
N LEU A 11 -7.29 44.74 -8.58
CA LEU A 11 -7.42 43.49 -7.81
C LEU A 11 -6.47 42.44 -8.42
N VAL A 12 -5.28 42.34 -7.87
CA VAL A 12 -4.35 41.25 -8.23
C VAL A 12 -4.82 39.98 -7.55
N THR A 13 -5.52 39.11 -8.30
CA THR A 13 -5.87 37.78 -7.87
C THR A 13 -4.62 36.91 -7.91
N TYR A 14 -4.02 36.62 -6.73
CA TYR A 14 -3.04 35.56 -6.58
C TYR A 14 -3.74 34.23 -6.81
N LEU A 15 -3.61 33.67 -7.99
CA LEU A 15 -3.90 32.25 -8.25
C LEU A 15 -2.84 31.43 -7.52
N SER A 16 -3.15 31.02 -6.31
CA SER A 16 -2.36 30.02 -5.60
C SER A 16 -2.46 28.73 -6.40
N ASN A 17 -1.42 28.38 -7.15
CA ASN A 17 -1.23 27.03 -7.65
C ASN A 17 -1.06 26.10 -6.45
N ALA A 18 -2.15 25.58 -5.92
CA ALA A 18 -2.12 24.41 -5.08
C ALA A 18 -1.69 23.26 -5.99
N GLN A 19 -0.39 23.00 -6.07
CA GLN A 19 0.12 21.73 -6.55
C GLN A 19 -0.46 20.69 -5.61
N THR A 20 -1.44 19.92 -6.07
CA THR A 20 -1.82 18.66 -5.46
C THR A 20 -0.59 17.76 -5.55
N GLU A 21 0.25 17.76 -4.48
CA GLU A 21 1.18 16.66 -4.28
C GLU A 21 0.32 15.40 -4.26
N GLY A 22 0.43 14.59 -5.33
CA GLY A 22 -0.25 13.31 -5.39
C GLY A 22 0.06 12.57 -4.09
N SER A 23 -0.98 12.10 -3.37
CA SER A 23 -0.82 11.51 -2.04
C SER A 23 0.28 10.45 -2.09
N LYS A 24 1.36 10.69 -1.33
CA LYS A 24 2.48 9.76 -1.24
C LYS A 24 1.97 8.41 -0.74
N LEU A 25 2.32 7.35 -1.43
CA LEU A 25 1.87 5.99 -1.12
C LEU A 25 2.33 5.52 0.27
N TYR A 26 3.54 5.93 0.66
CA TYR A 26 4.16 5.60 1.93
C TYR A 26 4.30 6.85 2.81
N ASN A 27 3.93 6.73 4.09
CA ASN A 27 4.10 7.79 5.07
C ASN A 27 5.33 7.49 5.97
N PRO A 28 6.47 8.20 5.83
CA PRO A 28 7.65 7.97 6.66
C PRO A 28 7.47 8.40 8.11
N LEU A 29 6.46 9.22 8.42
CA LEU A 29 6.17 9.71 9.77
C LEU A 29 5.14 8.85 10.51
N ALA A 30 4.62 7.79 9.88
CA ALA A 30 3.63 6.92 10.48
C ALA A 30 4.23 6.08 11.61
N ASP A 31 3.45 5.87 12.66
CA ASP A 31 3.72 4.87 13.69
C ASP A 31 3.28 3.49 13.18
N ALA A 32 4.21 2.80 12.51
CA ALA A 32 3.92 1.53 11.87
C ALA A 32 3.45 0.45 12.86
N GLU A 33 3.91 0.45 14.11
CA GLU A 33 3.48 -0.53 15.11
C GLU A 33 2.00 -0.35 15.45
N LYS A 34 1.60 0.89 15.73
CA LYS A 34 0.22 1.26 16.03
C LYS A 34 -0.72 1.04 14.83
N ASP A 35 -0.26 1.42 13.65
CA ASP A 35 -1.06 1.30 12.42
C ASP A 35 -1.29 -0.17 12.04
N ILE A 36 -0.26 -1.02 12.16
CA ILE A 36 -0.39 -2.46 11.92
C ILE A 36 -1.32 -3.09 12.96
N ALA A 37 -1.21 -2.72 14.24
CA ALA A 37 -2.13 -3.21 15.27
C ALA A 37 -3.58 -2.83 14.95
N THR A 38 -3.81 -1.63 14.46
CA THR A 38 -5.13 -1.15 14.02
C THR A 38 -5.62 -1.94 12.80
N ALA A 39 -4.74 -2.18 11.82
CA ALA A 39 -5.06 -2.97 10.63
C ALA A 39 -5.44 -4.42 11.00
N VAL A 40 -4.71 -5.05 11.92
CA VAL A 40 -5.01 -6.40 12.42
C VAL A 40 -6.38 -6.44 13.11
N LYS A 41 -6.69 -5.47 13.98
CA LYS A 41 -7.99 -5.38 14.63
C LYS A 41 -9.12 -5.23 13.59
N LYS A 42 -8.93 -4.40 12.58
CA LYS A 42 -9.89 -4.22 11.50
C LYS A 42 -10.05 -5.50 10.67
N ALA A 43 -8.95 -6.14 10.30
CA ALA A 43 -8.94 -7.39 9.55
C ALA A 43 -9.73 -8.49 10.26
N LYS A 44 -9.51 -8.66 11.58
CA LYS A 44 -10.27 -9.60 12.41
C LYS A 44 -11.78 -9.34 12.38
N ASN A 45 -12.20 -8.07 12.50
CA ASN A 45 -13.61 -7.70 12.49
C ASN A 45 -14.28 -7.92 11.12
N GLU A 46 -13.51 -7.85 10.03
CA GLU A 46 -13.99 -8.00 8.66
C GLU A 46 -13.73 -9.38 8.06
N ASN A 47 -13.23 -10.34 8.85
CA ASN A 47 -12.81 -11.67 8.36
C ASN A 47 -11.81 -11.59 7.20
N LYS A 48 -10.85 -10.66 7.31
CA LYS A 48 -9.77 -10.44 6.35
C LYS A 48 -8.41 -10.72 6.98
N TYR A 49 -7.39 -10.74 6.15
CA TYR A 49 -5.99 -10.71 6.56
C TYR A 49 -5.39 -9.31 6.38
N VAL A 50 -4.17 -9.10 6.84
CA VAL A 50 -3.44 -7.85 6.58
C VAL A 50 -2.41 -8.10 5.50
N LEU A 51 -2.42 -7.24 4.47
CA LEU A 51 -1.36 -7.16 3.46
C LEU A 51 -0.44 -6.00 3.83
N LEU A 52 0.78 -6.31 4.29
CA LEU A 52 1.83 -5.31 4.42
C LEU A 52 2.60 -5.23 3.11
N MET A 53 2.65 -4.04 2.51
CA MET A 53 3.45 -3.75 1.33
C MET A 53 4.68 -2.96 1.76
N GLY A 54 5.81 -3.66 1.97
CA GLY A 54 7.08 -3.02 2.34
C GLY A 54 7.69 -2.29 1.15
N GLY A 55 8.14 -1.04 1.36
CA GLY A 55 8.73 -0.21 0.33
C GLY A 55 8.85 1.26 0.71
N GLY A 56 8.91 2.14 -0.28
CA GLY A 56 9.00 3.59 -0.05
C GLY A 56 8.64 4.39 -1.30
N ASN A 57 8.43 5.69 -1.15
CA ASN A 57 8.12 6.58 -2.26
C ASN A 57 9.28 6.74 -3.28
N TRP A 58 10.49 6.32 -2.93
CA TRP A 58 11.66 6.24 -3.80
C TRP A 58 11.68 4.99 -4.70
N CYS A 59 10.82 4.01 -4.42
CA CYS A 59 10.81 2.71 -5.05
C CYS A 59 9.84 2.71 -6.25
N SER A 60 10.36 2.83 -7.46
CA SER A 60 9.54 2.84 -8.68
C SER A 60 8.70 1.58 -8.87
N TRP A 61 9.24 0.41 -8.54
CA TRP A 61 8.51 -0.86 -8.59
C TRP A 61 7.38 -0.95 -7.56
N CYS A 62 7.54 -0.31 -6.39
CA CYS A 62 6.49 -0.22 -5.39
C CYS A 62 5.30 0.61 -5.90
N ILE A 63 5.60 1.74 -6.53
CA ILE A 63 4.58 2.63 -7.12
C ILE A 63 3.90 1.93 -8.31
N GLU A 64 4.70 1.26 -9.17
CA GLU A 64 4.16 0.48 -10.29
C GLU A 64 3.24 -0.64 -9.82
N PHE A 65 3.59 -1.39 -8.76
CA PHE A 65 2.73 -2.44 -8.22
C PHE A 65 1.38 -1.90 -7.75
N ALA A 66 1.40 -0.82 -6.98
CA ALA A 66 0.16 -0.20 -6.51
C ALA A 66 -0.72 0.28 -7.67
N ARG A 67 -0.11 0.93 -8.69
CA ARG A 67 -0.79 1.35 -9.92
C ARG A 67 -1.37 0.16 -10.68
N PHE A 68 -0.57 -0.89 -10.86
CA PHE A 68 -0.96 -2.13 -11.56
C PHE A 68 -2.17 -2.79 -10.90
N CYS A 69 -2.13 -2.99 -9.58
CA CYS A 69 -3.24 -3.59 -8.85
C CYS A 69 -4.52 -2.74 -8.92
N LYS A 70 -4.38 -1.42 -8.82
CA LYS A 70 -5.51 -0.50 -8.87
C LYS A 70 -6.14 -0.39 -10.26
N ALA A 71 -5.36 -0.57 -11.32
CA ALA A 71 -5.81 -0.49 -12.70
C ALA A 71 -6.57 -1.76 -13.17
N ASP A 72 -6.39 -2.90 -12.51
CA ASP A 72 -7.11 -4.14 -12.81
C ASP A 72 -8.28 -4.33 -11.83
N PRO A 73 -9.54 -4.18 -12.28
CA PRO A 73 -10.71 -4.26 -11.39
C PRO A 73 -10.83 -5.61 -10.67
N LYS A 74 -10.37 -6.71 -11.26
CA LYS A 74 -10.44 -8.04 -10.66
C LYS A 74 -9.41 -8.16 -9.53
N ILE A 75 -8.19 -7.72 -9.74
CA ILE A 75 -7.14 -7.71 -8.72
C ILE A 75 -7.52 -6.77 -7.59
N ASP A 76 -7.94 -5.54 -7.90
CA ASP A 76 -8.40 -4.56 -6.90
C ASP A 76 -9.55 -5.13 -6.06
N SER A 77 -10.51 -5.81 -6.69
CA SER A 77 -11.63 -6.47 -6.00
C SER A 77 -11.16 -7.57 -5.05
N VAL A 78 -10.24 -8.45 -5.49
CA VAL A 78 -9.69 -9.53 -4.64
C VAL A 78 -8.96 -8.95 -3.44
N ILE A 79 -8.10 -7.95 -3.66
CA ILE A 79 -7.37 -7.28 -2.57
C ILE A 79 -8.35 -6.68 -1.56
N ASN A 80 -9.32 -5.91 -2.01
CA ASN A 80 -10.29 -5.24 -1.13
C ASN A 80 -11.21 -6.21 -0.40
N ALA A 81 -11.53 -7.36 -1.00
CA ALA A 81 -12.36 -8.39 -0.37
C ALA A 81 -11.60 -9.17 0.72
N ALA A 82 -10.32 -9.46 0.51
CA ALA A 82 -9.55 -10.38 1.34
C ALA A 82 -8.59 -9.72 2.32
N PHE A 83 -8.19 -8.45 2.10
CA PHE A 83 -7.11 -7.83 2.86
C PHE A 83 -7.43 -6.42 3.34
N ILE A 84 -6.82 -6.08 4.49
CA ILE A 84 -6.58 -4.71 4.93
C ILE A 84 -5.15 -4.38 4.54
N THR A 85 -4.98 -3.48 3.59
CA THR A 85 -3.64 -3.11 3.06
C THR A 85 -3.01 -2.01 3.92
N TYR A 86 -1.73 -2.19 4.27
CA TYR A 86 -0.88 -1.18 4.90
C TYR A 86 0.45 -1.04 4.16
N HIS A 87 0.80 0.20 3.79
CA HIS A 87 2.08 0.51 3.14
C HIS A 87 3.15 0.75 4.20
N LEU A 88 3.98 -0.27 4.45
CA LEU A 88 5.05 -0.22 5.45
C LEU A 88 6.27 0.51 4.86
N ASN A 89 6.49 1.73 5.33
CA ASN A 89 7.59 2.57 4.85
C ASN A 89 8.97 1.99 5.18
N PHE A 90 9.87 2.04 4.20
CA PHE A 90 11.31 1.88 4.37
C PHE A 90 12.00 3.02 3.62
N SER A 91 12.51 3.99 4.36
CA SER A 91 13.21 5.15 3.78
C SER A 91 14.33 5.62 4.72
N LYS A 92 15.15 6.56 4.26
CA LYS A 92 16.23 7.14 5.09
C LYS A 92 15.70 7.79 6.37
N GLU A 93 14.50 8.36 6.32
CA GLU A 93 13.86 9.03 7.45
C GLU A 93 13.33 8.01 8.47
N ASN A 94 12.87 6.86 8.00
CA ASN A 94 12.33 5.79 8.84
C ASN A 94 12.42 4.44 8.15
N GLU A 95 13.35 3.61 8.56
CA GLU A 95 13.55 2.26 8.04
C GLU A 95 12.64 1.21 8.69
N ASN A 96 11.90 1.56 9.74
CA ASN A 96 11.04 0.64 10.48
C ASN A 96 11.73 -0.69 10.88
N LYS A 97 13.03 -0.63 11.25
CA LYS A 97 13.89 -1.80 11.51
C LYS A 97 13.27 -2.81 12.47
N LYS A 98 12.63 -2.33 13.55
CA LYS A 98 11.98 -3.19 14.55
C LYS A 98 10.82 -3.99 13.94
N ILE A 99 10.03 -3.37 13.08
CA ILE A 99 8.89 -4.03 12.41
C ILE A 99 9.39 -5.06 11.40
N PHE A 100 10.38 -4.73 10.58
CA PHE A 100 10.97 -5.69 9.66
C PHE A 100 11.64 -6.86 10.39
N ALA A 101 12.31 -6.62 11.53
CA ALA A 101 12.88 -7.67 12.37
C ALA A 101 11.79 -8.58 12.94
N LYS A 102 10.72 -8.01 13.50
CA LYS A 102 9.54 -8.76 14.02
C LYS A 102 8.98 -9.73 12.98
N TYR A 103 8.93 -9.33 11.72
CA TYR A 103 8.40 -10.14 10.64
C TYR A 103 9.49 -10.88 9.83
N GLY A 104 10.67 -11.10 10.40
CA GLY A 104 11.69 -11.97 9.83
C GLY A 104 12.55 -11.32 8.76
N TYR A 105 12.82 -10.01 8.87
CA TYR A 105 13.75 -9.27 8.02
C TYR A 105 13.39 -9.33 6.52
N ALA A 106 12.11 -9.11 6.22
CA ALA A 106 11.59 -9.24 4.84
C ALA A 106 12.27 -8.32 3.83
N GLN A 107 12.83 -7.17 4.27
CA GLN A 107 13.59 -6.24 3.42
C GLN A 107 14.80 -6.88 2.71
N ARG A 108 15.27 -8.06 3.17
CA ARG A 108 16.36 -8.81 2.52
C ARG A 108 16.01 -9.30 1.11
N PHE A 109 14.72 -9.32 0.76
CA PHE A 109 14.24 -9.71 -0.57
C PHE A 109 14.15 -8.55 -1.56
N GLY A 110 14.58 -7.33 -1.15
CA GLY A 110 14.36 -6.13 -1.95
C GLY A 110 12.95 -5.55 -1.81
N PHE A 111 12.59 -4.63 -2.69
CA PHE A 111 11.32 -3.90 -2.65
C PHE A 111 10.66 -3.80 -4.03
N PRO A 112 9.29 -3.90 -4.09
CA PRO A 112 8.42 -4.14 -2.96
C PRO A 112 8.56 -5.56 -2.41
N VAL A 113 8.28 -5.72 -1.12
CA VAL A 113 8.10 -7.03 -0.48
C VAL A 113 6.73 -7.08 0.19
N PHE A 114 6.08 -8.23 0.08
CA PHE A 114 4.73 -8.40 0.62
C PHE A 114 4.74 -9.38 1.78
N LEU A 115 4.02 -9.02 2.85
CA LEU A 115 3.83 -9.90 3.98
C LEU A 115 2.32 -10.07 4.20
N ILE A 116 1.88 -11.30 4.37
CA ILE A 116 0.51 -11.60 4.77
C ILE A 116 0.49 -11.91 6.25
N LEU A 117 -0.35 -11.19 7.00
CA LEU A 117 -0.60 -11.46 8.40
C LEU A 117 -2.02 -11.99 8.56
N ASN A 118 -2.18 -13.02 9.40
CA ASN A 118 -3.50 -13.53 9.78
C ASN A 118 -4.24 -12.58 10.74
N GLU A 119 -5.43 -12.98 11.19
CA GLU A 119 -6.29 -12.20 12.10
C GLU A 119 -5.69 -12.03 13.52
N LYS A 120 -4.58 -12.71 13.82
CA LYS A 120 -3.81 -12.56 15.07
C LYS A 120 -2.60 -11.65 14.90
N GLY A 121 -2.31 -11.19 13.66
CA GLY A 121 -1.12 -10.40 13.33
C GLY A 121 0.15 -11.26 13.19
N GLU A 122 0.03 -12.57 13.08
CA GLU A 122 1.12 -13.49 12.81
C GLU A 122 1.41 -13.52 11.32
N ARG A 123 2.68 -13.46 10.94
CA ARG A 123 3.09 -13.55 9.54
C ARG A 123 2.95 -15.00 9.04
N ILE A 124 2.07 -15.20 8.08
CA ILE A 124 1.84 -16.52 7.45
C ILE A 124 2.54 -16.65 6.10
N HIS A 125 2.91 -15.52 5.46
CA HIS A 125 3.62 -15.56 4.19
C HIS A 125 4.51 -14.33 3.99
N THR A 126 5.60 -14.51 3.21
CA THR A 126 6.43 -13.42 2.64
C THR A 126 6.61 -13.68 1.17
N GLN A 127 6.21 -12.72 0.32
CA GLN A 127 6.36 -12.78 -1.12
C GLN A 127 7.40 -11.78 -1.61
N ASN A 128 8.43 -12.27 -2.29
CA ASN A 128 9.32 -11.45 -3.11
C ASN A 128 8.59 -11.00 -4.38
N SER A 129 8.65 -9.72 -4.69
CA SER A 129 7.96 -9.14 -5.86
C SER A 129 8.48 -9.67 -7.20
N GLU A 130 9.75 -10.05 -7.28
CA GLU A 130 10.38 -10.59 -8.49
C GLU A 130 9.62 -11.77 -9.08
N TYR A 131 9.07 -12.65 -8.23
CA TYR A 131 8.24 -13.77 -8.69
C TYR A 131 6.89 -13.36 -9.30
N LEU A 132 6.48 -12.12 -9.11
CA LEU A 132 5.23 -11.58 -9.65
C LEU A 132 5.41 -10.76 -10.92
N GLU A 133 6.67 -10.49 -11.31
CA GLU A 133 7.02 -9.67 -12.47
C GLU A 133 6.75 -10.39 -13.80
N ASP A 134 6.53 -9.58 -14.85
CA ASP A 134 6.29 -10.04 -16.23
C ASP A 134 7.58 -10.30 -17.01
N GLY A 135 8.74 -10.10 -16.37
CA GLY A 135 10.07 -10.19 -16.99
C GLY A 135 10.42 -9.00 -17.90
N LYS A 136 9.63 -7.93 -17.85
CA LYS A 136 9.84 -6.68 -18.62
C LYS A 136 9.92 -5.48 -17.68
N LYS A 137 8.84 -4.71 -17.57
CA LYS A 137 8.82 -3.46 -16.78
C LYS A 137 7.60 -3.34 -15.87
N SER A 138 6.86 -4.43 -15.64
CA SER A 138 5.65 -4.46 -14.83
C SER A 138 5.43 -5.86 -14.25
N TYR A 139 4.20 -6.17 -13.88
CA TYR A 139 3.81 -7.40 -13.20
C TYR A 139 2.95 -8.29 -14.10
N ASP A 140 3.05 -9.62 -13.90
CA ASP A 140 2.19 -10.60 -14.58
C ASP A 140 0.84 -10.68 -13.87
N ARG A 141 -0.21 -10.39 -14.62
CA ARG A 141 -1.59 -10.37 -14.12
C ARG A 141 -2.01 -11.67 -13.45
N ARG A 142 -1.66 -12.82 -14.02
CA ARG A 142 -2.07 -14.14 -13.51
C ARG A 142 -1.33 -14.46 -12.22
N LYS A 143 -0.01 -14.15 -12.16
CA LYS A 143 0.80 -14.37 -10.95
C LYS A 143 0.31 -13.51 -9.80
N VAL A 144 0.04 -12.22 -10.05
CA VAL A 144 -0.45 -11.30 -9.00
C VAL A 144 -1.84 -11.70 -8.50
N GLN A 145 -2.76 -12.03 -9.41
CA GLN A 145 -4.09 -12.50 -9.03
C GLN A 145 -4.01 -13.79 -8.22
N ALA A 146 -3.26 -14.79 -8.68
CA ALA A 146 -3.07 -16.06 -8.00
C ALA A 146 -2.45 -15.89 -6.62
N PHE A 147 -1.46 -15.01 -6.47
CA PHE A 147 -0.87 -14.68 -5.17
C PHE A 147 -1.93 -14.24 -4.16
N PHE A 148 -2.78 -13.28 -4.50
CA PHE A 148 -3.82 -12.80 -3.59
C PHE A 148 -4.91 -13.84 -3.33
N GLU A 149 -5.32 -14.58 -4.35
CA GLU A 149 -6.33 -15.65 -4.20
C GLU A 149 -5.83 -16.76 -3.27
N MET A 150 -4.59 -17.24 -3.46
CA MET A 150 -4.01 -18.35 -2.69
C MET A 150 -3.70 -18.00 -1.23
N TRP A 151 -3.49 -16.73 -0.91
CA TRP A 151 -3.19 -16.28 0.46
C TRP A 151 -4.36 -15.54 1.12
N SER A 152 -5.54 -15.60 0.53
CA SER A 152 -6.76 -15.05 1.13
C SER A 152 -7.24 -15.91 2.31
N PRO A 153 -8.01 -15.34 3.27
CA PRO A 153 -8.61 -16.13 4.35
C PRO A 153 -9.45 -17.30 3.84
N ASN A 154 -10.13 -17.11 2.71
CA ASN A 154 -10.97 -18.16 2.12
C ASN A 154 -10.15 -19.34 1.60
N ALA A 155 -9.00 -19.09 0.99
CA ALA A 155 -8.10 -20.15 0.50
C ALA A 155 -7.51 -21.02 1.64
N LEU A 156 -7.46 -20.50 2.87
CA LEU A 156 -6.95 -21.23 4.04
C LEU A 156 -8.07 -21.77 4.93
N ASN A 157 -9.32 -21.71 4.47
CA ASN A 157 -10.47 -22.23 5.20
C ASN A 157 -10.59 -23.74 4.97
N PRO A 158 -10.49 -24.61 6.02
CA PRO A 158 -10.60 -26.08 5.89
C PRO A 158 -11.87 -26.55 5.17
N LYS A 159 -12.98 -25.84 5.35
CA LYS A 159 -14.25 -26.15 4.67
C LYS A 159 -14.16 -26.15 3.13
N MET A 160 -13.18 -25.46 2.56
CA MET A 160 -12.94 -25.48 1.11
C MET A 160 -12.29 -26.77 0.62
N TYR A 161 -11.81 -27.61 1.55
CA TYR A 161 -11.09 -28.87 1.30
C TYR A 161 -11.85 -30.11 1.78
N GLY A 162 -13.09 -29.91 2.26
CA GLY A 162 -13.95 -31.01 2.68
C GLY A 162 -13.80 -31.45 4.15
N ASP A 163 -13.16 -30.59 4.96
CA ASP A 163 -13.00 -30.78 6.42
C ASP A 163 -14.12 -30.08 7.21
#